data_21908cf3ca2cb1f8242fe0e1a269fdbd
#
_entry.id   21908cf3ca2cb1f8242fe0e1a269fdbd
#
_cell.length_a   1.000
_cell.length_b   1.000
_cell.length_c   1.000
_cell.angle_alpha   90.00
_cell.angle_beta   90.00
_cell.angle_gamma   90.00
#
_symmetry.space_group_name_H-M   'P 1'
#
loop_
_entity.id
_entity.type
_entity.pdbx_description
1 polymer ?
#
loop_
_entity_poly.entity_id
_entity_poly.type
_entity_poly.pdbx_seq_one_letter_code
_entity_poly.pdbx_strand_id
1 'polypeptide(L)'
;RDEVAVRNCPRVYPVKPIENLVRARQTLLAEPGPSPWRLVVLGGGPAGTEIAANLWRLCAEAGIPRDITLVAGERLLAGAPPRVRALALESLRSRNIHVLEATRARRIEPGEIVLETGRILDYDLAFSAVGVRPSPLFEESGLPTGPDGGLLVDSTLRCTAHREIFGGGDCISLRGTTLARVGVMAV
;
A
#
# COMPACT_ATOMS: atom_id res chain seq x y z
N ARG A 1 11.33 -9.76 -4.39
CA ARG A 1 10.85 -8.93 -3.25
C ARG A 1 10.08 -9.87 -2.35
N ASP A 2 10.61 -10.12 -1.15
CA ASP A 2 10.02 -11.03 -0.19
C ASP A 2 8.63 -10.53 0.19
N GLU A 3 7.66 -11.42 0.08
CA GLU A 3 6.28 -11.17 0.44
C GLU A 3 6.21 -11.09 1.96
N VAL A 4 5.64 -10.01 2.49
CA VAL A 4 5.42 -9.90 3.94
C VAL A 4 4.49 -11.05 4.34
N ALA A 5 4.97 -11.96 5.16
CA ALA A 5 4.15 -13.07 5.65
C ALA A 5 3.03 -12.53 6.54
N VAL A 6 1.81 -12.48 6.01
CA VAL A 6 0.59 -12.14 6.76
C VAL A 6 -0.04 -13.42 7.25
N ARG A 7 -0.01 -13.67 8.55
CA ARG A 7 -0.59 -14.87 9.17
C ARG A 7 -1.89 -14.53 9.88
N ASN A 8 -3.01 -14.85 9.23
CA ASN A 8 -4.36 -14.82 9.82
C ASN A 8 -4.64 -13.56 10.68
N CYS A 9 -4.43 -12.38 10.09
CA CYS A 9 -4.52 -11.11 10.80
C CYS A 9 -5.82 -10.37 10.41
N PRO A 10 -6.92 -10.53 11.15
CA PRO A 10 -8.24 -10.03 10.77
C PRO A 10 -8.32 -8.49 10.75
N ARG A 11 -7.37 -7.80 11.37
CA ARG A 11 -7.32 -6.32 11.44
C ARG A 11 -6.24 -5.71 10.54
N VAL A 12 -5.78 -6.47 9.55
CA VAL A 12 -4.89 -6.00 8.49
C VAL A 12 -5.68 -5.84 7.20
N TYR A 13 -5.77 -4.63 6.69
CA TYR A 13 -6.55 -4.27 5.53
C TYR A 13 -5.64 -3.93 4.35
N PRO A 14 -5.54 -4.79 3.32
CA PRO A 14 -4.97 -4.38 2.05
C PRO A 14 -5.77 -3.22 1.47
N VAL A 15 -5.10 -2.21 0.90
CA VAL A 15 -5.78 -1.04 0.35
C VAL A 15 -6.58 -1.32 -0.92
N LYS A 16 -6.33 -2.45 -1.54
CA LYS A 16 -7.13 -2.98 -2.65
C LYS A 16 -7.64 -4.38 -2.29
N PRO A 17 -8.88 -4.73 -2.63
CA PRO A 17 -9.90 -3.86 -3.23
C PRO A 17 -10.40 -2.78 -2.24
N ILE A 18 -11.04 -1.72 -2.77
CA ILE A 18 -11.44 -0.53 -2.00
C ILE A 18 -12.42 -0.84 -0.85
N GLU A 19 -13.18 -1.91 -0.97
CA GLU A 19 -14.11 -2.40 0.05
C GLU A 19 -13.43 -2.69 1.39
N ASN A 20 -12.14 -3.02 1.38
CA ASN A 20 -11.35 -3.21 2.60
C ASN A 20 -11.24 -1.91 3.40
N LEU A 21 -11.08 -0.76 2.73
CA LEU A 21 -11.05 0.54 3.39
C LEU A 21 -12.41 0.92 3.97
N VAL A 22 -13.51 0.53 3.30
CA VAL A 22 -14.87 0.72 3.84
C VAL A 22 -15.04 -0.10 5.13
N ARG A 23 -14.61 -1.37 5.13
CA ARG A 23 -14.66 -2.22 6.33
C ARG A 23 -13.80 -1.66 7.46
N ALA A 24 -12.56 -1.25 7.16
CA ALA A 24 -11.67 -0.65 8.15
C ALA A 24 -12.28 0.62 8.76
N ARG A 25 -12.89 1.48 7.94
CA ARG A 25 -13.61 2.66 8.40
C ARG A 25 -14.78 2.30 9.32
N GLN A 26 -15.57 1.30 8.96
CA GLN A 26 -16.68 0.82 9.79
C GLN A 26 -16.17 0.29 11.13
N THR A 27 -15.12 -0.52 11.15
CA THR A 27 -14.48 -1.01 12.37
C THR A 27 -14.03 0.15 13.26
N LEU A 28 -13.34 1.13 12.70
CA LEU A 28 -12.81 2.27 13.46
C LEU A 28 -13.91 3.15 14.06
N LEU A 29 -15.06 3.29 13.38
CA LEU A 29 -16.16 4.17 13.82
C LEU A 29 -17.21 3.48 14.71
N ALA A 30 -17.37 2.17 14.59
CA ALA A 30 -18.45 1.43 15.27
C ALA A 30 -18.01 0.78 16.59
N GLU A 31 -16.73 0.46 16.75
CA GLU A 31 -16.25 -0.22 17.94
C GLU A 31 -15.76 0.78 18.98
N PRO A 32 -16.17 0.62 20.26
CA PRO A 32 -15.44 1.22 21.36
C PRO A 32 -14.07 0.55 21.42
N GLY A 33 -13.09 1.18 20.80
CA GLY A 33 -11.74 0.65 20.68
C GLY A 33 -10.81 1.15 21.79
N PRO A 34 -9.52 0.78 21.71
CA PRO A 34 -8.51 1.29 22.62
C PRO A 34 -8.35 2.81 22.47
N SER A 35 -7.84 3.46 23.51
CA SER A 35 -7.61 4.89 23.48
C SER A 35 -6.19 5.19 23.95
N PRO A 36 -5.28 5.63 23.06
CA PRO A 36 -5.47 5.86 21.62
C PRO A 36 -5.49 4.58 20.77
N TRP A 37 -6.14 4.64 19.60
CA TRP A 37 -5.99 3.63 18.55
C TRP A 37 -4.59 3.66 17.93
N ARG A 38 -3.92 2.52 17.89
CA ARG A 38 -2.63 2.34 17.23
C ARG A 38 -2.86 1.92 15.77
N LEU A 39 -2.69 2.87 14.86
CA LEU A 39 -2.94 2.69 13.44
C LEU A 39 -1.62 2.60 12.68
N VAL A 40 -1.37 1.52 11.98
CA VAL A 40 -0.13 1.34 11.22
C VAL A 40 -0.42 1.28 9.72
N VAL A 41 0.28 2.09 8.94
CA VAL A 41 0.23 2.06 7.48
C VAL A 41 1.56 1.55 6.94
N LEU A 42 1.52 0.48 6.15
CA LEU A 42 2.69 -0.13 5.51
C LEU A 42 2.75 0.31 4.05
N GLY A 43 3.80 1.03 3.68
CA GLY A 43 4.05 1.51 2.32
C GLY A 43 4.15 3.02 2.23
N GLY A 44 5.34 3.53 1.87
CA GLY A 44 5.67 4.96 1.75
C GLY A 44 5.37 5.57 0.38
N GLY A 45 4.62 4.91 -0.47
CA GLY A 45 4.16 5.44 -1.75
C GLY A 45 2.98 6.42 -1.62
N PRO A 46 2.45 6.94 -2.74
CA PRO A 46 1.31 7.88 -2.72
C PRO A 46 0.11 7.35 -1.93
N ALA A 47 -0.32 6.12 -2.20
CA ALA A 47 -1.47 5.52 -1.52
C ALA A 47 -1.29 5.45 0.00
N GLY A 48 -0.13 4.98 0.50
CA GLY A 48 0.11 4.91 1.93
C GLY A 48 0.16 6.30 2.59
N THR A 49 0.77 7.28 1.91
CA THR A 49 0.80 8.68 2.37
C THR A 49 -0.61 9.25 2.51
N GLU A 50 -1.46 9.05 1.51
CA GLU A 50 -2.85 9.52 1.51
C GLU A 50 -3.69 8.82 2.57
N ILE A 51 -3.53 7.49 2.74
CA ILE A 51 -4.25 6.74 3.76
C ILE A 51 -3.87 7.21 5.16
N ALA A 52 -2.59 7.42 5.46
CA ALA A 52 -2.16 7.93 6.76
C ALA A 52 -2.78 9.31 7.06
N ALA A 53 -2.80 10.22 6.08
CA ALA A 53 -3.42 11.53 6.23
C ALA A 53 -4.95 11.46 6.38
N ASN A 54 -5.61 10.58 5.63
CA ASN A 54 -7.06 10.38 5.70
C ASN A 54 -7.50 9.71 7.01
N LEU A 55 -6.72 8.77 7.54
CA LEU A 55 -6.94 8.19 8.88
C LEU A 55 -6.88 9.26 9.96
N TRP A 56 -5.86 10.12 9.89
CA TRP A 56 -5.75 11.25 10.81
C TRP A 56 -7.00 12.13 10.75
N ARG A 57 -7.44 12.51 9.55
CA ARG A 57 -8.63 13.35 9.34
C ARG A 57 -9.90 12.66 9.86
N LEU A 58 -10.12 11.40 9.49
CA LEU A 58 -11.28 10.62 9.95
C LEU A 58 -11.37 10.57 11.47
N CYS A 59 -10.25 10.25 12.13
CA CYS A 59 -10.20 10.21 13.60
C CYS A 59 -10.40 11.60 14.22
N ALA A 60 -9.87 12.66 13.60
CA ALA A 60 -10.05 14.03 14.09
C ALA A 60 -11.52 14.47 14.02
N GLU A 61 -12.21 14.18 12.90
CA GLU A 61 -13.62 14.49 12.69
C GLU A 61 -14.53 13.67 13.63
N ALA A 62 -14.15 12.42 13.93
CA ALA A 62 -14.90 11.54 14.83
C ALA A 62 -14.52 11.67 16.32
N GLY A 63 -13.58 12.53 16.68
CA GLY A 63 -13.12 12.67 18.08
C GLY A 63 -12.37 11.44 18.61
N ILE A 64 -11.81 10.60 17.75
CA ILE A 64 -11.12 9.36 18.12
C ILE A 64 -9.65 9.64 18.43
N PRO A 65 -9.17 9.33 19.66
CA PRO A 65 -7.75 9.39 19.99
C PRO A 65 -6.95 8.37 19.16
N ARG A 66 -5.80 8.78 18.62
CA ARG A 66 -5.02 7.97 17.68
C ARG A 66 -3.53 8.19 17.80
N ASP A 67 -2.80 7.13 17.53
CA ASP A 67 -1.37 7.11 17.24
C ASP A 67 -1.18 6.47 15.85
N ILE A 68 -0.63 7.22 14.90
CA ILE A 68 -0.50 6.78 13.51
C ILE A 68 0.97 6.65 13.16
N THR A 69 1.38 5.44 12.73
CA THR A 69 2.72 5.17 12.23
C THR A 69 2.68 4.75 10.77
N LEU A 70 3.44 5.43 9.91
CA LEU A 70 3.66 5.09 8.51
C LEU A 70 5.05 4.47 8.33
N VAL A 71 5.10 3.21 7.94
CA VAL A 71 6.35 2.50 7.61
C VAL A 71 6.60 2.65 6.10
N ALA A 72 7.56 3.48 5.74
CA ALA A 72 7.75 3.94 4.36
C ALA A 72 8.70 3.07 3.51
N GLY A 73 9.27 2.02 4.06
CA GLY A 73 10.28 1.23 3.37
C GLY A 73 11.61 2.00 3.27
N GLU A 74 12.11 2.21 2.08
CA GLU A 74 13.36 2.96 1.88
C GLU A 74 13.20 4.42 2.31
N ARG A 75 12.25 5.12 1.71
CA ARG A 75 11.89 6.50 2.08
C ARG A 75 10.49 6.84 1.60
N LEU A 76 9.89 7.84 2.24
CA LEU A 76 8.58 8.35 1.84
C LEU A 76 8.65 8.92 0.42
N LEU A 77 7.69 8.53 -0.45
CA LEU A 77 7.56 9.01 -1.82
C LEU A 77 8.89 8.96 -2.60
N ALA A 78 9.58 7.80 -2.56
CA ALA A 78 10.92 7.63 -3.13
C ALA A 78 11.04 8.07 -4.60
N GLY A 79 9.96 7.93 -5.39
CA GLY A 79 9.90 8.35 -6.80
C GLY A 79 9.46 9.80 -7.03
N ALA A 80 9.12 10.56 -5.98
CA ALA A 80 8.64 11.93 -6.13
C ALA A 80 9.79 12.96 -6.13
N PRO A 81 9.57 14.15 -6.74
CA PRO A 81 10.51 15.26 -6.64
C PRO A 81 10.80 15.64 -5.18
N PRO A 82 12.03 16.08 -4.85
CA PRO A 82 12.42 16.38 -3.46
C PRO A 82 11.48 17.37 -2.75
N ARG A 83 11.00 18.38 -3.48
CA ARG A 83 10.06 19.38 -2.93
C ARG A 83 8.72 18.75 -2.54
N VAL A 84 8.18 17.85 -3.35
CA VAL A 84 6.92 17.14 -3.07
C VAL A 84 7.08 16.27 -1.83
N ARG A 85 8.21 15.54 -1.74
CA ARG A 85 8.53 14.73 -0.57
C ARG A 85 8.65 15.58 0.70
N ALA A 86 9.34 16.71 0.63
CA ALA A 86 9.52 17.62 1.77
C ALA A 86 8.16 18.12 2.30
N LEU A 87 7.28 18.59 1.42
CA LEU A 87 5.92 19.04 1.77
C LEU A 87 5.08 17.91 2.38
N ALA A 88 5.16 16.69 1.83
CA ALA A 88 4.46 15.55 2.39
C ALA A 88 4.95 15.20 3.80
N LEU A 89 6.26 15.16 4.03
CA LEU A 89 6.84 14.93 5.36
C LEU A 89 6.42 16.00 6.37
N GLU A 90 6.46 17.27 5.99
CA GLU A 90 6.02 18.39 6.83
C GLU A 90 4.53 18.24 7.19
N SER A 91 3.70 17.94 6.18
CA SER A 91 2.27 17.70 6.35
C SER A 91 1.94 16.52 7.28
N LEU A 92 2.69 15.41 7.21
CA LEU A 92 2.50 14.28 8.11
C LEU A 92 2.98 14.60 9.54
N ARG A 93 4.13 15.27 9.68
CA ARG A 93 4.71 15.66 10.97
C ARG A 93 3.81 16.65 11.71
N SER A 94 3.23 17.65 11.02
CA SER A 94 2.30 18.62 11.63
C SER A 94 1.03 17.97 12.19
N ARG A 95 0.75 16.73 11.78
CA ARG A 95 -0.36 15.89 12.26
C ARG A 95 0.07 14.87 13.31
N ASN A 96 1.31 14.92 13.77
CA ASN A 96 1.91 13.92 14.67
C ASN A 96 1.84 12.48 14.09
N ILE A 97 1.94 12.33 12.77
CA ILE A 97 2.06 11.03 12.14
C ILE A 97 3.54 10.63 12.14
N HIS A 98 3.86 9.49 12.76
CA HIS A 98 5.22 8.98 12.83
C HIS A 98 5.60 8.31 11.51
N VAL A 99 6.64 8.83 10.83
CA VAL A 99 7.16 8.23 9.59
C VAL A 99 8.44 7.49 9.88
N LEU A 100 8.43 6.17 9.64
CA LEU A 100 9.61 5.30 9.74
C LEU A 100 10.13 5.01 8.34
N GLU A 101 11.32 5.50 8.05
CA GLU A 101 12.06 5.25 6.80
C GLU A 101 13.17 4.22 7.02
N ALA A 102 13.78 3.73 5.95
CA ALA A 102 14.86 2.74 5.96
C ALA A 102 14.51 1.43 6.70
N THR A 103 13.23 1.07 6.72
CA THR A 103 12.76 -0.19 7.31
C THR A 103 11.46 -0.65 6.65
N ARG A 104 11.24 -1.96 6.65
CA ARG A 104 10.02 -2.61 6.14
C ARG A 104 9.46 -3.55 7.18
N ALA A 105 8.18 -3.90 7.01
CA ALA A 105 7.61 -5.02 7.75
C ALA A 105 8.24 -6.32 7.24
N ARG A 106 8.79 -7.12 8.15
CA ARG A 106 9.31 -8.46 7.90
C ARG A 106 8.22 -9.51 8.09
N ARG A 107 7.39 -9.33 9.13
CA ARG A 107 6.32 -10.25 9.51
C ARG A 107 5.18 -9.47 10.15
N ILE A 108 3.95 -9.90 9.89
CA ILE A 108 2.74 -9.38 10.52
C ILE A 108 2.08 -10.52 11.27
N GLU A 109 1.82 -10.31 12.54
CA GLU A 109 1.11 -11.21 13.44
C GLU A 109 -0.09 -10.50 14.06
N PRO A 110 -1.03 -11.21 14.68
CA PRO A 110 -2.17 -10.57 15.35
C PRO A 110 -1.71 -9.58 16.42
N GLY A 111 -1.95 -8.28 16.19
CA GLY A 111 -1.60 -7.19 17.09
C GLY A 111 -0.17 -6.67 16.98
N GLU A 112 0.72 -7.32 16.23
CA GLU A 112 2.14 -6.97 16.16
C GLU A 112 2.68 -6.97 14.73
N ILE A 113 3.55 -6.01 14.42
CA ILE A 113 4.33 -5.96 13.18
C ILE A 113 5.80 -5.95 13.54
N VAL A 114 6.54 -6.97 13.10
CA VAL A 114 7.99 -7.06 13.26
C VAL A 114 8.65 -6.42 12.05
N LEU A 115 9.48 -5.39 12.29
CA LEU A 115 10.24 -4.71 11.26
C LEU A 115 11.57 -5.45 10.96
N GLU A 116 12.17 -5.16 9.79
CA GLU A 116 13.50 -5.69 9.41
C GLU A 116 14.59 -5.32 10.42
N THR A 117 14.45 -4.19 11.10
CA THR A 117 15.34 -3.72 12.18
C THR A 117 15.22 -4.51 13.47
N GLY A 118 14.27 -5.45 13.58
CA GLY A 118 13.92 -6.14 14.81
C GLY A 118 12.98 -5.39 15.75
N ARG A 119 12.66 -4.14 15.45
CA ARG A 119 11.68 -3.37 16.23
C ARG A 119 10.28 -3.96 16.01
N ILE A 120 9.51 -4.02 17.09
CA ILE A 120 8.10 -4.44 17.08
C ILE A 120 7.22 -3.19 17.17
N LEU A 121 6.19 -3.14 16.34
CA LEU A 121 5.12 -2.15 16.38
C LEU A 121 3.83 -2.85 16.75
N ASP A 122 3.23 -2.48 17.85
CA ASP A 122 1.87 -2.90 18.15
C ASP A 122 0.89 -2.16 17.25
N TYR A 123 -0.22 -2.82 16.88
CA TYR A 123 -1.29 -2.21 16.12
C TYR A 123 -2.67 -2.71 16.53
N ASP A 124 -3.65 -1.85 16.41
CA ASP A 124 -5.06 -2.19 16.55
C ASP A 124 -5.75 -2.32 15.18
N LEU A 125 -5.30 -1.50 14.21
CA LEU A 125 -5.59 -1.65 12.78
C LEU A 125 -4.31 -1.41 11.96
N ALA A 126 -4.09 -2.23 10.93
CA ALA A 126 -3.00 -2.03 9.98
C ALA A 126 -3.51 -1.96 8.53
N PHE A 127 -2.88 -1.13 7.73
CA PHE A 127 -3.21 -0.91 6.32
C PHE A 127 -2.01 -1.28 5.45
N SER A 128 -2.22 -2.19 4.49
CA SER A 128 -1.14 -2.62 3.59
C SER A 128 -1.26 -1.92 2.24
N ALA A 129 -0.37 -0.94 2.01
CA ALA A 129 -0.22 -0.17 0.78
C ALA A 129 1.12 -0.46 0.07
N VAL A 130 1.62 -1.69 0.18
CA VAL A 130 2.97 -2.10 -0.29
C VAL A 130 3.06 -2.33 -1.81
N GLY A 131 2.04 -1.96 -2.54
CA GLY A 131 1.98 -2.03 -3.99
C GLY A 131 0.88 -2.97 -4.49
N VAL A 132 0.70 -2.96 -5.81
CA VAL A 132 -0.28 -3.80 -6.51
C VAL A 132 0.48 -4.83 -7.31
N ARG A 133 0.04 -6.08 -7.22
CA ARG A 133 0.49 -7.15 -8.12
C ARG A 133 -0.61 -7.46 -9.12
N PRO A 134 -0.28 -7.76 -10.38
CA PRO A 134 -1.23 -8.32 -11.32
C PRO A 134 -1.84 -9.62 -10.81
N SER A 135 -3.02 -9.94 -11.29
CA SER A 135 -3.64 -11.22 -11.02
C SER A 135 -2.78 -12.37 -11.57
N PRO A 136 -2.66 -13.51 -10.89
CA PRO A 136 -2.00 -14.69 -11.41
C PRO A 136 -2.74 -15.29 -12.62
N LEU A 137 -3.92 -14.80 -12.95
CA LEU A 137 -4.76 -15.22 -14.07
C LEU A 137 -3.99 -15.33 -15.38
N PHE A 138 -3.08 -14.39 -15.66
CA PHE A 138 -2.33 -14.39 -16.94
C PHE A 138 -1.36 -15.57 -17.02
N GLU A 139 -0.62 -15.82 -15.95
CA GLU A 139 0.30 -16.95 -15.86
C GLU A 139 -0.46 -18.28 -15.86
N GLU A 140 -1.53 -18.39 -15.06
CA GLU A 140 -2.40 -19.57 -14.99
C GLU A 140 -3.10 -19.89 -16.31
N SER A 141 -3.35 -18.87 -17.14
CA SER A 141 -3.93 -19.03 -18.49
C SER A 141 -2.89 -19.30 -19.57
N GLY A 142 -1.60 -19.43 -19.20
CA GLY A 142 -0.51 -19.64 -20.17
C GLY A 142 -0.19 -18.44 -21.05
N LEU A 143 -0.66 -17.24 -20.67
CA LEU A 143 -0.35 -16.00 -21.37
C LEU A 143 1.06 -15.49 -21.01
N PRO A 144 1.77 -14.82 -21.94
CA PRO A 144 3.08 -14.27 -21.62
C PRO A 144 2.96 -13.17 -20.56
N THR A 145 3.79 -13.28 -19.51
CA THR A 145 3.88 -12.31 -18.44
C THR A 145 5.24 -11.65 -18.38
N GLY A 146 5.27 -10.42 -17.87
CA GLY A 146 6.51 -9.73 -17.52
C GLY A 146 7.08 -10.19 -16.17
N PRO A 147 8.26 -9.67 -15.78
CA PRO A 147 8.92 -10.04 -14.52
C PRO A 147 8.10 -9.75 -13.24
N ASP A 148 7.09 -8.90 -13.36
CA ASP A 148 6.19 -8.48 -12.29
C ASP A 148 4.84 -9.22 -12.29
N GLY A 149 4.67 -10.20 -13.20
CA GLY A 149 3.45 -11.01 -13.35
C GLY A 149 2.36 -10.37 -14.20
N GLY A 150 2.57 -9.15 -14.73
CA GLY A 150 1.61 -8.50 -15.62
C GLY A 150 1.59 -9.12 -17.02
N LEU A 151 0.44 -9.04 -17.71
CA LEU A 151 0.34 -9.45 -19.12
C LEU A 151 1.38 -8.69 -19.95
N LEU A 152 2.26 -9.43 -20.64
CA LEU A 152 3.31 -8.82 -21.45
C LEU A 152 2.73 -8.26 -22.74
N VAL A 153 2.74 -6.91 -22.84
CA VAL A 153 2.21 -6.19 -24.00
C VAL A 153 3.29 -5.37 -24.70
N ASP A 154 3.06 -5.07 -25.97
CA ASP A 154 3.87 -4.14 -26.75
C ASP A 154 3.42 -2.66 -26.56
N SER A 155 4.03 -1.74 -27.30
CA SER A 155 3.72 -0.30 -27.24
C SER A 155 2.31 0.05 -27.71
N THR A 156 1.59 -0.87 -28.35
CA THR A 156 0.20 -0.72 -28.76
C THR A 156 -0.76 -1.36 -27.74
N LEU A 157 -0.26 -1.76 -26.57
CA LEU A 157 -0.99 -2.44 -25.51
C LEU A 157 -1.51 -3.82 -25.92
N ARG A 158 -0.97 -4.43 -26.96
CA ARG A 158 -1.32 -5.75 -27.47
C ARG A 158 -0.43 -6.82 -26.85
N CYS A 159 -1.02 -7.94 -26.46
CA CYS A 159 -0.29 -9.10 -25.97
C CYS A 159 0.74 -9.57 -27.02
N THR A 160 1.96 -9.85 -26.56
CA THR A 160 3.08 -10.18 -27.44
C THR A 160 2.94 -11.51 -28.17
N ALA A 161 2.12 -12.43 -27.66
CA ALA A 161 1.87 -13.74 -28.26
C ALA A 161 0.49 -13.88 -28.92
N HIS A 162 -0.48 -13.07 -28.49
CA HIS A 162 -1.89 -13.17 -28.92
C HIS A 162 -2.39 -11.82 -29.41
N ARG A 163 -2.53 -11.69 -30.73
CA ARG A 163 -2.86 -10.43 -31.40
C ARG A 163 -4.26 -9.90 -31.07
N GLU A 164 -5.16 -10.77 -30.66
CA GLU A 164 -6.54 -10.49 -30.26
C GLU A 164 -6.69 -10.03 -28.80
N ILE A 165 -5.62 -10.16 -27.98
CA ILE A 165 -5.66 -9.82 -26.58
C ILE A 165 -4.96 -8.45 -26.38
N PHE A 166 -5.64 -7.57 -25.67
CA PHE A 166 -5.13 -6.27 -25.26
C PHE A 166 -5.22 -6.14 -23.73
N GLY A 167 -4.30 -5.39 -23.13
CA GLY A 167 -4.31 -5.10 -21.71
C GLY A 167 -3.94 -3.66 -21.42
N GLY A 168 -4.41 -3.13 -20.29
CA GLY A 168 -4.10 -1.78 -19.84
C GLY A 168 -4.15 -1.65 -18.32
N GLY A 169 -3.58 -0.57 -17.79
CA GLY A 169 -3.57 -0.29 -16.36
C GLY A 169 -2.62 -1.17 -15.53
N ASP A 170 -3.00 -1.43 -14.29
CA ASP A 170 -2.16 -2.13 -13.29
C ASP A 170 -1.89 -3.60 -13.64
N CYS A 171 -2.61 -4.16 -14.60
CA CYS A 171 -2.53 -5.58 -14.93
C CYS A 171 -1.50 -5.92 -16.01
N ILE A 172 -0.84 -4.94 -16.62
CA ILE A 172 0.13 -5.17 -17.71
C ILE A 172 1.59 -5.00 -17.28
N SER A 173 2.47 -5.58 -18.09
CA SER A 173 3.89 -5.28 -18.18
C SER A 173 4.22 -4.81 -19.58
N LEU A 174 4.69 -3.60 -19.73
CA LEU A 174 5.07 -3.06 -21.04
C LEU A 174 6.48 -3.56 -21.41
N ARG A 175 6.60 -4.15 -22.60
CA ARG A 175 7.89 -4.66 -23.10
C ARG A 175 8.95 -3.55 -23.13
N GLY A 176 10.09 -3.80 -22.48
CA GLY A 176 11.24 -2.89 -22.50
C GLY A 176 11.10 -1.66 -21.58
N THR A 177 10.03 -1.55 -20.81
CA THR A 177 9.80 -0.39 -19.94
C THR A 177 9.18 -0.83 -18.61
N THR A 178 9.69 -0.30 -17.51
CA THR A 178 9.06 -0.49 -16.20
C THR A 178 8.15 0.71 -15.91
N LEU A 179 6.85 0.47 -15.81
CA LEU A 179 5.88 1.49 -15.46
C LEU A 179 5.52 1.42 -13.98
N ALA A 180 5.35 2.60 -13.37
CA ALA A 180 4.76 2.69 -12.04
C ALA A 180 3.26 2.38 -12.11
N ARG A 181 2.78 1.49 -11.22
CA ARG A 181 1.34 1.17 -11.11
C ARG A 181 0.61 2.25 -10.33
N VAL A 182 0.40 3.38 -10.99
CA VAL A 182 -0.35 4.53 -10.47
C VAL A 182 -1.42 4.93 -11.48
N GLY A 183 -2.58 5.37 -11.00
CA GLY A 183 -3.75 5.64 -11.84
C GLY A 183 -3.47 6.54 -13.04
N VAL A 184 -2.57 7.52 -12.91
CA VAL A 184 -2.18 8.43 -14.01
C VAL A 184 -1.44 7.72 -15.16
N MET A 185 -0.86 6.53 -14.91
CA MET A 185 -0.20 5.71 -15.94
C MET A 185 -1.13 4.63 -16.51
N ALA A 186 -2.36 4.54 -16.01
CA ALA A 186 -3.33 3.53 -16.40
C ALA A 186 -4.29 4.01 -17.52
N VAL A 187 -4.12 5.26 -17.96
CA VAL A 187 -4.94 5.93 -19.02
C VAL A 187 -4.12 6.16 -20.26
#